data_2fa16c4079c932ead9c854887a63d17b
#
_entry.id   2fa16c4079c932ead9c854887a63d17b
#
_cell.length_a   1.000
_cell.length_b   1.000
_cell.length_c   1.000
_cell.angle_alpha   90.00
_cell.angle_beta   90.00
_cell.angle_gamma   90.00
#
_symmetry.space_group_name_H-M   'P 1'
#
loop_
_entity.id
_entity.type
_entity.pdbx_description
1 polymer ?
#
loop_
_entity_poly.entity_id
_entity_poly.type
_entity_poly.pdbx_seq_one_letter_code
_entity_poly.pdbx_strand_id
1 'polypeptide(L)'
;MKIIKCIRIVLFTCVMILFSNCNDNDISSNSNAELVTVGDNDYRPDFHFTPQKKWMNDPNGMVYYAGEYHLFYQYNPNESVWGPMHWGHAISKDLVNWEELPIALYPDNLGNIFSGSIVVDKNNTSGFKTGSESPLVAVFTHQNPENNKQTQSLAYSNDKGRTWTKYENNPVLVNNDKADFRDPKVSWHEGSQKWVMVLAAGDEIMFYTSSNLKNWVYKNSFGKNVGAHGGVWECPDLFKIKDVNGQEIW
;
A
#
# COMPACT_ATOMS: atom_id res chain seq x y z
N MET A 1 2.45 75.09 10.70
CA MET A 1 3.54 74.39 10.05
C MET A 1 2.91 73.43 9.05
N LYS A 2 3.04 73.74 7.75
CA LYS A 2 2.27 73.09 6.65
C LYS A 2 2.97 71.80 6.22
N ILE A 3 2.22 70.70 6.12
CA ILE A 3 2.66 69.43 5.55
C ILE A 3 2.12 69.38 4.12
N ILE A 4 3.02 69.32 3.16
CA ILE A 4 2.74 69.21 1.71
C ILE A 4 2.62 67.74 1.36
N LYS A 5 1.47 67.33 0.82
CA LYS A 5 1.25 66.01 0.22
C LYS A 5 1.73 66.03 -1.24
N CYS A 6 2.71 65.20 -1.57
CA CYS A 6 3.05 64.91 -2.97
C CYS A 6 2.23 63.75 -3.49
N ILE A 7 1.38 64.04 -4.47
CA ILE A 7 0.66 63.04 -5.29
C ILE A 7 1.55 62.70 -6.48
N ARG A 8 1.96 61.47 -6.63
CA ARG A 8 2.60 60.96 -7.86
C ARG A 8 1.54 60.39 -8.77
N ILE A 9 1.35 61.01 -9.89
CA ILE A 9 0.55 60.57 -11.04
C ILE A 9 1.43 59.59 -11.84
N VAL A 10 0.99 58.34 -12.00
CA VAL A 10 1.60 57.37 -12.89
C VAL A 10 0.85 57.43 -14.23
N LEU A 11 1.54 57.87 -15.25
CA LEU A 11 1.06 57.87 -16.63
C LEU A 11 1.15 56.46 -17.20
N PHE A 12 0.02 55.88 -17.58
CA PHE A 12 -0.06 54.66 -18.36
C PHE A 12 0.06 55.01 -19.85
N THR A 13 1.18 54.69 -20.46
CA THR A 13 1.38 54.79 -21.91
C THR A 13 0.86 53.53 -22.59
N CYS A 14 -0.24 53.64 -23.29
CA CYS A 14 -0.79 52.60 -24.15
C CYS A 14 0.05 52.51 -25.44
N VAL A 15 0.79 51.43 -25.64
CA VAL A 15 1.47 51.14 -26.91
C VAL A 15 0.51 50.32 -27.78
N MET A 16 -0.05 50.95 -28.80
CA MET A 16 -0.75 50.27 -29.90
C MET A 16 0.27 49.60 -30.82
N ILE A 17 0.26 48.27 -30.84
CA ILE A 17 0.98 47.50 -31.86
C ILE A 17 0.04 47.28 -33.02
N LEU A 18 0.37 47.89 -34.15
CA LEU A 18 -0.29 47.66 -35.44
C LEU A 18 0.17 46.33 -36.00
N PHE A 19 -0.72 45.37 -36.08
CA PHE A 19 -0.50 44.13 -36.82
C PHE A 19 -0.72 44.40 -38.31
N SER A 20 0.35 44.28 -39.08
CA SER A 20 0.30 44.23 -40.53
C SER A 20 -0.29 42.90 -40.97
N ASN A 21 -1.37 42.94 -41.74
CA ASN A 21 -1.92 41.78 -42.43
C ASN A 21 -0.93 41.29 -43.49
N CYS A 22 -0.33 40.13 -43.29
CA CYS A 22 0.20 39.36 -44.41
C CYS A 22 -0.90 38.39 -44.86
N ASN A 23 -1.37 38.60 -46.07
CA ASN A 23 -2.14 37.61 -46.81
C ASN A 23 -1.19 36.49 -47.23
N ASP A 24 -1.29 35.35 -46.65
CA ASP A 24 -0.76 34.11 -47.21
C ASP A 24 -1.91 33.23 -47.67
N ASN A 25 -1.84 32.97 -48.97
CA ASN A 25 -2.76 32.12 -49.70
C ASN A 25 -2.65 30.67 -49.24
N ASP A 26 -3.81 30.09 -49.09
CA ASP A 26 -4.18 28.68 -49.30
C ASP A 26 -3.11 27.58 -49.10
N ILE A 27 -3.11 27.02 -47.90
CA ILE A 27 -2.90 25.59 -47.75
C ILE A 27 -4.12 25.05 -46.98
N SER A 28 -5.09 24.50 -47.72
CA SER A 28 -6.15 23.68 -47.15
C SER A 28 -5.55 22.35 -46.70
N SER A 29 -5.00 22.30 -45.51
CA SER A 29 -4.79 21.05 -44.82
C SER A 29 -6.09 20.70 -44.13
N ASN A 30 -6.86 19.82 -44.78
CA ASN A 30 -7.94 19.05 -44.16
C ASN A 30 -7.31 18.10 -43.12
N SER A 31 -6.91 18.63 -41.99
CA SER A 31 -6.68 17.81 -40.81
C SER A 31 -8.03 17.66 -40.08
N ASN A 32 -8.85 16.74 -40.57
CA ASN A 32 -9.78 16.05 -39.70
C ASN A 32 -8.92 15.28 -38.69
N ALA A 33 -8.41 15.96 -37.67
CA ALA A 33 -8.01 15.30 -36.45
C ALA A 33 -9.32 14.75 -35.88
N GLU A 34 -9.65 13.50 -36.23
CA GLU A 34 -10.62 12.74 -35.45
C GLU A 34 -10.15 12.85 -34.00
N LEU A 35 -10.97 13.48 -33.17
CA LEU A 35 -10.84 13.40 -31.74
C LEU A 35 -10.94 11.91 -31.42
N VAL A 36 -9.80 11.25 -31.23
CA VAL A 36 -9.75 9.89 -30.71
C VAL A 36 -10.43 9.96 -29.36
N THR A 37 -11.65 9.46 -29.29
CA THR A 37 -12.35 9.29 -28.03
C THR A 37 -11.63 8.15 -27.31
N VAL A 38 -10.84 8.53 -26.29
CA VAL A 38 -10.21 7.57 -25.38
C VAL A 38 -11.32 6.78 -24.68
N GLY A 39 -11.41 5.48 -24.93
CA GLY A 39 -12.36 4.61 -24.26
C GLY A 39 -12.00 4.41 -22.80
N ASP A 40 -12.97 4.05 -21.96
CA ASP A 40 -12.79 3.84 -20.51
C ASP A 40 -11.69 2.80 -20.16
N ASN A 41 -11.27 1.98 -21.12
CA ASN A 41 -10.26 0.93 -20.95
C ASN A 41 -8.91 1.20 -21.64
N ASP A 42 -8.75 2.33 -22.35
CA ASP A 42 -7.56 2.58 -23.16
C ASP A 42 -6.24 2.70 -22.36
N TYR A 43 -6.35 3.00 -21.06
CA TYR A 43 -5.21 3.07 -20.15
C TYR A 43 -5.10 1.87 -19.20
N ARG A 44 -5.99 0.89 -19.31
CA ARG A 44 -5.93 -0.30 -18.48
C ARG A 44 -4.80 -1.21 -18.98
N PRO A 45 -3.87 -1.66 -18.11
CA PRO A 45 -2.82 -2.60 -18.52
C PRO A 45 -3.37 -3.93 -19.04
N ASP A 46 -2.72 -4.50 -20.05
CA ASP A 46 -3.15 -5.76 -20.67
C ASP A 46 -2.89 -6.99 -19.78
N PHE A 47 -1.85 -6.94 -18.93
CA PHE A 47 -1.38 -8.11 -18.16
C PHE A 47 -1.03 -7.82 -16.69
N HIS A 48 -1.16 -6.58 -16.24
CA HIS A 48 -1.06 -6.28 -14.82
C HIS A 48 -2.45 -6.28 -14.17
N PHE A 49 -2.54 -6.78 -12.94
CA PHE A 49 -3.78 -6.67 -12.18
C PHE A 49 -4.17 -5.19 -11.99
N THR A 50 -5.42 -4.89 -12.25
CA THR A 50 -6.07 -3.63 -11.86
C THR A 50 -7.48 -3.95 -11.35
N PRO A 51 -7.97 -3.31 -10.28
CA PRO A 51 -9.34 -3.50 -9.84
C PRO A 51 -10.31 -3.01 -10.93
N GLN A 52 -11.52 -3.54 -10.94
CA GLN A 52 -12.53 -3.15 -11.93
C GLN A 52 -12.84 -1.66 -11.90
N LYS A 53 -12.73 -1.03 -10.74
CA LYS A 53 -13.03 0.40 -10.56
C LYS A 53 -12.36 0.96 -9.31
N LYS A 54 -12.30 2.30 -9.24
CA LYS A 54 -11.90 3.07 -8.09
C LYS A 54 -10.40 3.05 -7.81
N TRP A 55 -9.99 3.32 -6.58
CA TRP A 55 -8.60 3.53 -6.20
C TRP A 55 -7.93 2.26 -5.71
N MET A 56 -6.72 2.00 -6.17
CA MET A 56 -5.79 1.07 -5.54
C MET A 56 -4.40 1.68 -5.40
N ASN A 57 -3.65 1.22 -4.39
CA ASN A 57 -2.22 1.45 -4.26
C ASN A 57 -1.52 0.15 -3.84
N ASP A 58 -0.82 0.09 -2.74
CA ASP A 58 0.08 -0.99 -2.35
C ASP A 58 -0.48 -2.40 -2.55
N PRO A 59 0.25 -3.30 -3.24
CA PRO A 59 -0.01 -4.73 -3.16
C PRO A 59 0.29 -5.24 -1.76
N ASN A 60 -0.59 -6.05 -1.22
CA ASN A 60 -0.53 -6.58 0.14
C ASN A 60 -0.67 -8.10 0.14
N GLY A 61 -0.24 -8.73 1.23
CA GLY A 61 -0.61 -10.09 1.55
C GLY A 61 -0.37 -11.13 0.45
N MET A 62 0.61 -10.91 -0.43
CA MET A 62 0.90 -11.84 -1.52
C MET A 62 1.29 -13.19 -0.96
N VAL A 63 0.51 -14.23 -1.29
CA VAL A 63 0.74 -15.60 -0.82
C VAL A 63 0.28 -16.62 -1.85
N TYR A 64 1.04 -17.73 -1.97
CA TYR A 64 0.62 -18.90 -2.73
C TYR A 64 0.10 -19.96 -1.77
N TYR A 65 -1.15 -20.37 -1.96
CA TYR A 65 -1.77 -21.39 -1.13
C TYR A 65 -2.77 -22.23 -1.91
N ALA A 66 -2.70 -23.56 -1.73
CA ALA A 66 -3.65 -24.53 -2.28
C ALA A 66 -3.89 -24.40 -3.81
N GLY A 67 -2.84 -24.04 -4.58
CA GLY A 67 -2.89 -23.93 -6.04
C GLY A 67 -3.30 -22.56 -6.55
N GLU A 68 -3.44 -21.56 -5.68
CA GLU A 68 -3.82 -20.20 -6.05
C GLU A 68 -2.78 -19.18 -5.54
N TYR A 69 -2.47 -18.19 -6.35
CA TYR A 69 -1.79 -16.97 -5.95
C TYR A 69 -2.85 -15.98 -5.47
N HIS A 70 -2.66 -15.44 -4.29
CA HIS A 70 -3.51 -14.40 -3.74
C HIS A 70 -2.77 -13.07 -3.80
N LEU A 71 -3.47 -12.03 -4.21
CA LEU A 71 -3.06 -10.65 -4.18
C LEU A 71 -4.10 -9.86 -3.41
N PHE A 72 -3.69 -9.23 -2.33
CA PHE A 72 -4.49 -8.21 -1.65
C PHE A 72 -3.91 -6.84 -2.00
N TYR A 73 -4.69 -5.79 -1.84
CA TYR A 73 -4.26 -4.45 -2.19
C TYR A 73 -5.02 -3.40 -1.38
N GLN A 74 -4.36 -2.29 -1.14
CA GLN A 74 -5.00 -1.10 -0.59
C GLN A 74 -6.10 -0.66 -1.55
N TYR A 75 -7.31 -0.49 -1.05
CA TYR A 75 -8.48 -0.25 -1.87
C TYR A 75 -9.43 0.78 -1.26
N ASN A 76 -9.78 1.82 -2.01
CA ASN A 76 -10.92 2.67 -1.69
C ASN A 76 -12.05 2.32 -2.66
N PRO A 77 -13.12 1.62 -2.21
CA PRO A 77 -14.22 1.20 -3.07
C PRO A 77 -15.18 2.33 -3.44
N ASN A 78 -15.08 3.48 -2.81
CA ASN A 78 -16.04 4.56 -2.95
C ASN A 78 -15.63 5.58 -4.01
N GLU A 79 -14.32 5.93 -4.07
CA GLU A 79 -13.82 6.99 -4.92
C GLU A 79 -12.50 6.61 -5.62
N SER A 80 -12.15 7.32 -6.70
CA SER A 80 -10.89 7.13 -7.43
C SER A 80 -9.77 8.01 -6.89
N VAL A 81 -9.74 8.20 -5.58
CA VAL A 81 -8.72 8.91 -4.82
C VAL A 81 -8.39 8.14 -3.56
N TRP A 82 -7.23 8.41 -2.96
CA TRP A 82 -6.88 7.88 -1.66
C TRP A 82 -7.95 8.25 -0.61
N GLY A 83 -8.33 7.31 0.23
CA GLY A 83 -9.40 7.52 1.21
C GLY A 83 -9.49 6.37 2.21
N PRO A 84 -10.66 6.09 2.79
CA PRO A 84 -10.81 5.02 3.77
C PRO A 84 -10.37 3.67 3.18
N MET A 85 -9.18 3.21 3.61
CA MET A 85 -8.54 2.03 3.04
C MET A 85 -9.14 0.73 3.54
N HIS A 86 -9.44 -0.13 2.58
CA HIS A 86 -9.82 -1.53 2.73
C HIS A 86 -8.70 -2.42 2.17
N TRP A 87 -8.78 -3.72 2.37
CA TRP A 87 -8.06 -4.67 1.53
C TRP A 87 -9.01 -5.25 0.47
N GLY A 88 -8.76 -4.89 -0.80
CA GLY A 88 -9.28 -5.62 -1.94
C GLY A 88 -8.58 -6.98 -2.05
N HIS A 89 -9.14 -7.91 -2.82
CA HIS A 89 -8.61 -9.26 -2.97
C HIS A 89 -8.80 -9.76 -4.39
N ALA A 90 -7.76 -10.36 -4.94
CA ALA A 90 -7.80 -11.07 -6.21
C ALA A 90 -7.01 -12.39 -6.12
N ILE A 91 -7.39 -13.37 -6.93
CA ILE A 91 -6.70 -14.65 -7.06
C ILE A 91 -6.30 -14.92 -8.49
N SER A 92 -5.22 -15.69 -8.66
CA SER A 92 -4.74 -16.14 -9.96
C SER A 92 -4.15 -17.55 -9.87
N LYS A 93 -4.17 -18.28 -10.98
CA LYS A 93 -3.46 -19.56 -11.13
C LYS A 93 -2.13 -19.43 -11.84
N ASP A 94 -1.91 -18.32 -12.55
CA ASP A 94 -0.80 -18.10 -13.48
C ASP A 94 -0.10 -16.73 -13.34
N LEU A 95 -0.55 -15.87 -12.42
CA LEU A 95 -0.07 -14.50 -12.19
C LEU A 95 -0.37 -13.51 -13.33
N VAL A 96 -1.08 -13.95 -14.36
CA VAL A 96 -1.46 -13.12 -15.52
C VAL A 96 -2.96 -12.89 -15.54
N ASN A 97 -3.74 -13.96 -15.37
CA ASN A 97 -5.18 -13.90 -15.34
C ASN A 97 -5.68 -13.86 -13.89
N TRP A 98 -6.38 -12.79 -13.54
CA TRP A 98 -6.83 -12.53 -12.18
C TRP A 98 -8.34 -12.52 -12.07
N GLU A 99 -8.85 -13.12 -11.01
CA GLU A 99 -10.24 -13.07 -10.59
C GLU A 99 -10.35 -12.18 -9.34
N GLU A 100 -11.12 -11.09 -9.43
CA GLU A 100 -11.38 -10.21 -8.30
C GLU A 100 -12.43 -10.84 -7.38
N LEU A 101 -12.11 -10.93 -6.11
CA LEU A 101 -12.97 -11.46 -5.05
C LEU A 101 -13.59 -10.32 -4.23
N PRO A 102 -14.58 -10.61 -3.37
CA PRO A 102 -15.08 -9.62 -2.43
C PRO A 102 -13.97 -9.02 -1.55
N ILE A 103 -14.18 -7.78 -1.09
CA ILE A 103 -13.27 -7.10 -0.16
C ILE A 103 -12.99 -8.01 1.04
N ALA A 104 -11.71 -8.23 1.33
CA ALA A 104 -11.27 -9.10 2.40
C ALA A 104 -11.36 -8.43 3.78
N LEU A 105 -10.90 -7.19 3.89
CA LEU A 105 -10.88 -6.45 5.15
C LEU A 105 -11.50 -5.07 4.98
N TYR A 106 -12.40 -4.75 5.90
CA TYR A 106 -13.09 -3.46 6.00
C TYR A 106 -12.55 -2.65 7.18
N PRO A 107 -12.52 -1.30 7.10
CA PRO A 107 -12.30 -0.45 8.27
C PRO A 107 -13.26 -0.80 9.42
N ASP A 108 -12.83 -0.52 10.65
CA ASP A 108 -13.64 -0.66 11.85
C ASP A 108 -13.31 0.44 12.88
N ASN A 109 -13.72 0.23 14.14
CA ASN A 109 -13.49 1.17 15.23
C ASN A 109 -11.99 1.38 15.59
N LEU A 110 -11.08 0.51 15.14
CA LEU A 110 -9.64 0.70 15.30
C LEU A 110 -9.04 1.55 14.18
N GLY A 111 -9.72 1.68 13.05
CA GLY A 111 -9.33 2.55 11.95
C GLY A 111 -9.37 1.92 10.56
N ASN A 112 -8.70 2.58 9.63
CA ASN A 112 -8.49 2.13 8.26
C ASN A 112 -7.55 0.91 8.22
N ILE A 113 -7.68 0.11 7.17
CA ILE A 113 -6.82 -1.07 6.95
C ILE A 113 -5.66 -0.67 6.06
N PHE A 114 -4.50 -0.42 6.67
CA PHE A 114 -3.25 -0.12 5.96
C PHE A 114 -2.52 -1.41 5.57
N SER A 115 -1.38 -1.25 4.90
CA SER A 115 -0.62 -2.35 4.30
C SER A 115 -0.12 -3.39 5.32
N GLY A 116 0.23 -4.56 4.79
CA GLY A 116 0.72 -5.68 5.58
C GLY A 116 0.98 -6.93 4.74
N SER A 117 1.05 -8.07 5.39
CA SER A 117 1.39 -9.36 4.77
C SER A 117 0.46 -10.49 5.23
N ILE A 118 0.48 -11.60 4.50
CA ILE A 118 -0.23 -12.84 4.85
C ILE A 118 0.76 -13.98 4.94
N VAL A 119 0.55 -14.86 5.91
CA VAL A 119 1.29 -16.10 6.08
C VAL A 119 0.34 -17.30 6.13
N VAL A 120 0.85 -18.48 5.70
CA VAL A 120 0.18 -19.75 5.91
C VAL A 120 0.68 -20.33 7.25
N ASP A 121 -0.17 -20.38 8.26
CA ASP A 121 0.19 -20.96 9.56
C ASP A 121 0.02 -22.50 9.54
N LYS A 122 0.96 -23.17 8.87
CA LYS A 122 0.93 -24.63 8.66
C LYS A 122 0.89 -25.41 9.96
N ASN A 123 1.55 -24.92 10.98
CA ASN A 123 1.69 -25.58 12.29
C ASN A 123 0.61 -25.15 13.29
N ASN A 124 -0.33 -24.32 12.85
CA ASN A 124 -1.37 -23.75 13.72
C ASN A 124 -0.82 -23.11 14.99
N THR A 125 0.28 -22.38 14.86
CA THR A 125 0.94 -21.71 16.00
C THR A 125 0.05 -20.63 16.60
N SER A 126 -0.78 -20.00 15.76
CA SER A 126 -1.78 -19.01 16.19
C SER A 126 -2.98 -19.61 16.91
N GLY A 127 -3.25 -20.90 16.72
CA GLY A 127 -4.45 -21.55 17.23
C GLY A 127 -5.75 -21.12 16.53
N PHE A 128 -5.66 -20.53 15.33
CA PHE A 128 -6.85 -20.10 14.57
C PHE A 128 -7.47 -21.19 13.71
N LYS A 129 -6.83 -22.34 13.59
CA LYS A 129 -7.31 -23.42 12.73
C LYS A 129 -8.64 -23.99 13.22
N THR A 130 -9.60 -24.05 12.26
CA THR A 130 -10.89 -24.71 12.46
C THR A 130 -11.15 -25.71 11.35
N GLY A 131 -10.94 -26.90 11.31
CA GLY A 131 -11.09 -27.83 10.17
C GLY A 131 -9.76 -28.33 9.65
N SER A 132 -9.73 -28.76 8.39
CA SER A 132 -8.56 -29.42 7.78
C SER A 132 -7.53 -28.47 7.23
N GLU A 133 -7.97 -27.33 6.68
CA GLU A 133 -7.09 -26.36 6.03
C GLU A 133 -6.19 -25.62 7.04
N SER A 134 -4.97 -25.29 6.62
CA SER A 134 -4.13 -24.38 7.41
C SER A 134 -4.67 -22.95 7.30
N PRO A 135 -4.78 -22.23 8.41
CA PRO A 135 -5.28 -20.86 8.33
C PRO A 135 -4.31 -19.96 7.58
N LEU A 136 -4.86 -19.09 6.75
CA LEU A 136 -4.17 -17.89 6.29
C LEU A 136 -4.30 -16.84 7.39
N VAL A 137 -3.19 -16.21 7.77
CA VAL A 137 -3.18 -15.16 8.80
C VAL A 137 -2.63 -13.87 8.20
N ALA A 138 -3.47 -12.86 8.12
CA ALA A 138 -3.08 -11.51 7.75
C ALA A 138 -2.54 -10.78 8.99
N VAL A 139 -1.41 -10.11 8.80
CA VAL A 139 -0.83 -9.16 9.76
C VAL A 139 -0.79 -7.81 9.07
N PHE A 140 -1.49 -6.82 9.58
CA PHE A 140 -1.71 -5.56 8.91
C PHE A 140 -1.73 -4.38 9.90
N THR A 141 -1.60 -3.18 9.37
CA THR A 141 -1.67 -1.96 10.17
C THR A 141 -3.10 -1.43 10.22
N HIS A 142 -3.64 -1.21 11.43
CA HIS A 142 -4.75 -0.29 11.62
C HIS A 142 -4.20 1.14 11.78
N GLN A 143 -4.77 2.08 11.03
CA GLN A 143 -4.50 3.50 11.15
C GLN A 143 -5.75 4.22 11.64
N ASN A 144 -5.70 4.80 12.82
CA ASN A 144 -6.79 5.58 13.36
C ASN A 144 -6.85 6.96 12.68
N PRO A 145 -7.95 7.31 12.01
CA PRO A 145 -8.04 8.57 11.25
C PRO A 145 -8.11 9.83 12.13
N GLU A 146 -8.49 9.70 13.41
CA GLU A 146 -8.65 10.85 14.30
C GLU A 146 -7.30 11.35 14.86
N ASN A 147 -6.38 10.45 15.13
CA ASN A 147 -5.09 10.76 15.77
C ASN A 147 -3.87 10.22 15.04
N ASN A 148 -4.09 9.62 13.87
CA ASN A 148 -3.08 8.97 13.01
C ASN A 148 -2.27 7.86 13.69
N LYS A 149 -2.74 7.31 14.80
CA LYS A 149 -2.06 6.21 15.49
C LYS A 149 -2.09 4.94 14.66
N GLN A 150 -0.94 4.30 14.52
CA GLN A 150 -0.75 3.08 13.75
C GLN A 150 -0.40 1.93 14.68
N THR A 151 -1.14 0.83 14.58
CA THR A 151 -0.96 -0.39 15.40
C THR A 151 -1.09 -1.63 14.52
N GLN A 152 -0.46 -2.75 14.91
CA GLN A 152 -0.52 -3.96 14.12
C GLN A 152 -1.64 -4.88 14.63
N SER A 153 -2.37 -5.46 13.70
CA SER A 153 -3.56 -6.27 13.94
C SER A 153 -3.54 -7.55 13.12
N LEU A 154 -4.41 -8.48 13.47
CA LEU A 154 -4.56 -9.77 12.81
C LEU A 154 -5.96 -9.98 12.25
N ALA A 155 -6.03 -10.68 11.12
CA ALA A 155 -7.22 -11.37 10.66
C ALA A 155 -6.84 -12.74 10.14
N TYR A 156 -7.79 -13.68 10.11
CA TYR A 156 -7.51 -15.03 9.65
C TYR A 156 -8.64 -15.58 8.79
N SER A 157 -8.30 -16.52 7.93
CA SER A 157 -9.22 -17.26 7.06
C SER A 157 -8.97 -18.76 7.21
N ASN A 158 -10.04 -19.54 7.29
CA ASN A 158 -10.03 -21.01 7.31
C ASN A 158 -10.60 -21.65 6.03
N ASP A 159 -10.91 -20.85 5.02
CA ASP A 159 -11.54 -21.23 3.77
C ASP A 159 -10.75 -20.78 2.54
N LYS A 160 -9.43 -20.85 2.63
CA LYS A 160 -8.50 -20.44 1.55
C LYS A 160 -8.66 -18.97 1.13
N GLY A 161 -8.90 -18.09 2.09
CA GLY A 161 -8.98 -16.66 1.89
C GLY A 161 -10.34 -16.15 1.37
N ARG A 162 -11.38 -16.97 1.31
CA ARG A 162 -12.70 -16.54 0.83
C ARG A 162 -13.43 -15.66 1.83
N THR A 163 -13.28 -15.95 3.14
CA THR A 163 -13.80 -15.11 4.21
C THR A 163 -12.74 -14.84 5.26
N TRP A 164 -12.84 -13.71 5.93
CA TRP A 164 -11.87 -13.22 6.90
C TRP A 164 -12.52 -12.84 8.21
N THR A 165 -11.91 -13.26 9.30
CA THR A 165 -12.33 -12.92 10.66
C THR A 165 -11.21 -12.11 11.32
N LYS A 166 -11.48 -10.90 11.77
CA LYS A 166 -10.53 -10.13 12.58
C LYS A 166 -10.36 -10.73 13.95
N TYR A 167 -9.13 -10.74 14.45
CA TYR A 167 -8.85 -11.25 15.79
C TYR A 167 -9.48 -10.36 16.86
N GLU A 168 -10.21 -10.94 17.79
CA GLU A 168 -11.00 -10.21 18.80
C GLU A 168 -10.15 -9.37 19.75
N ASN A 169 -8.88 -9.78 19.99
CA ASN A 169 -7.97 -9.05 20.88
C ASN A 169 -6.98 -8.17 20.10
N ASN A 170 -7.37 -7.64 18.94
CA ASN A 170 -6.61 -6.60 18.25
C ASN A 170 -6.61 -5.28 19.05
N PRO A 171 -5.53 -4.48 18.95
CA PRO A 171 -4.29 -4.73 18.23
C PRO A 171 -3.33 -5.66 18.99
N VAL A 172 -2.49 -6.41 18.24
CA VAL A 172 -1.48 -7.32 18.82
C VAL A 172 -0.11 -6.68 19.03
N LEU A 173 0.13 -5.52 18.44
CA LEU A 173 1.32 -4.72 18.66
C LEU A 173 0.96 -3.24 18.63
N VAL A 174 1.16 -2.58 19.75
CA VAL A 174 0.89 -1.15 19.93
C VAL A 174 2.20 -0.38 19.86
N ASN A 175 2.16 0.77 19.22
CA ASN A 175 3.25 1.74 19.20
C ASN A 175 2.88 2.95 20.03
N ASN A 176 3.82 3.42 20.86
CA ASN A 176 3.63 4.61 21.68
C ASN A 176 4.53 5.79 21.26
N ASP A 177 5.59 5.54 20.48
CA ASP A 177 6.70 6.49 20.33
C ASP A 177 7.00 6.90 18.88
N LYS A 178 6.42 6.20 17.89
CA LYS A 178 6.67 6.47 16.47
C LYS A 178 5.42 7.02 15.79
N ALA A 179 5.56 8.09 15.04
CA ALA A 179 4.47 8.66 14.24
C ALA A 179 4.07 7.71 13.10
N ASP A 180 5.07 7.09 12.46
CA ASP A 180 4.92 6.10 11.40
C ASP A 180 5.35 4.73 11.93
N PHE A 181 4.46 3.76 11.89
CA PHE A 181 4.67 2.42 12.43
C PHE A 181 3.78 1.42 11.70
N ARG A 182 4.19 1.03 10.47
CA ARG A 182 3.31 0.35 9.53
C ARG A 182 4.01 -0.67 8.64
N ASP A 183 3.23 -1.33 7.80
CA ASP A 183 3.64 -2.24 6.73
C ASP A 183 4.38 -3.48 7.26
N PRO A 184 3.75 -4.28 8.15
CA PRO A 184 4.39 -5.46 8.71
C PRO A 184 4.56 -6.55 7.63
N LYS A 185 5.81 -6.97 7.40
CA LYS A 185 6.13 -8.17 6.65
C LYS A 185 6.51 -9.27 7.62
N VAL A 186 5.80 -10.40 7.53
CA VAL A 186 5.99 -11.55 8.43
C VAL A 186 6.42 -12.76 7.64
N SER A 187 7.39 -13.50 8.18
CA SER A 187 7.87 -14.78 7.64
C SER A 187 8.21 -15.76 8.77
N TRP A 188 8.14 -17.07 8.47
CA TRP A 188 8.59 -18.10 9.39
C TRP A 188 10.08 -18.31 9.26
N HIS A 189 10.79 -18.27 10.38
CA HIS A 189 12.22 -18.54 10.43
C HIS A 189 12.50 -19.91 11.04
N GLU A 190 12.84 -20.88 10.18
CA GLU A 190 13.02 -22.28 10.57
C GLU A 190 14.11 -22.45 11.64
N GLY A 191 15.23 -21.75 11.53
CA GLY A 191 16.36 -21.88 12.46
C GLY A 191 16.02 -21.53 13.90
N SER A 192 15.10 -20.56 14.13
CA SER A 192 14.66 -20.17 15.48
C SER A 192 13.29 -20.70 15.85
N GLN A 193 12.58 -21.36 14.93
CA GLN A 193 11.21 -21.84 15.11
C GLN A 193 10.28 -20.70 15.58
N LYS A 194 10.38 -19.53 14.91
CA LYS A 194 9.61 -18.34 15.23
C LYS A 194 9.18 -17.60 13.97
N TRP A 195 8.11 -16.89 14.09
CA TRP A 195 7.74 -15.83 13.19
C TRP A 195 8.65 -14.63 13.39
N VAL A 196 9.13 -14.05 12.30
CA VAL A 196 9.89 -12.81 12.27
C VAL A 196 9.04 -11.77 11.55
N MET A 197 8.90 -10.59 12.15
CA MET A 197 8.28 -9.43 11.54
C MET A 197 9.34 -8.36 11.33
N VAL A 198 9.39 -7.80 10.13
CA VAL A 198 10.04 -6.53 9.84
C VAL A 198 8.95 -5.48 9.63
N LEU A 199 9.15 -4.30 10.21
CA LEU A 199 8.14 -3.25 10.31
C LEU A 199 8.78 -1.89 10.11
N ALA A 200 8.24 -1.08 9.21
CA ALA A 200 8.69 0.29 9.03
C ALA A 200 8.33 1.15 10.26
N ALA A 201 9.27 1.93 10.76
CA ALA A 201 9.13 2.74 11.96
C ALA A 201 9.82 4.11 11.78
N GLY A 202 9.17 4.99 11.03
CA GLY A 202 9.74 6.25 10.57
C GLY A 202 10.81 6.01 9.50
N ASP A 203 12.06 6.29 9.80
CA ASP A 203 13.22 6.12 8.92
C ASP A 203 14.14 4.96 9.34
N GLU A 204 13.57 3.95 10.01
CA GLU A 204 14.24 2.70 10.39
C GLU A 204 13.30 1.50 10.22
N ILE A 205 13.86 0.30 10.20
CA ILE A 205 13.12 -0.96 10.20
C ILE A 205 13.28 -1.62 11.57
N MET A 206 12.18 -1.97 12.20
CA MET A 206 12.17 -2.70 13.46
C MET A 206 11.93 -4.18 13.26
N PHE A 207 12.63 -5.01 14.03
CA PHE A 207 12.53 -6.47 14.01
C PHE A 207 11.83 -6.98 15.27
N TYR A 208 10.83 -7.82 15.06
CA TYR A 208 10.11 -8.50 16.14
C TYR A 208 10.08 -10.00 15.90
N THR A 209 9.93 -10.77 16.97
CA THR A 209 9.71 -12.23 16.87
C THR A 209 8.50 -12.64 17.68
N SER A 210 7.81 -13.69 17.19
CA SER A 210 6.66 -14.28 17.86
C SER A 210 6.67 -15.81 17.73
N SER A 211 6.17 -16.51 18.72
CA SER A 211 5.91 -17.96 18.64
C SER A 211 4.48 -18.28 18.15
N ASN A 212 3.58 -17.29 18.11
CA ASN A 212 2.14 -17.52 17.93
C ASN A 212 1.42 -16.42 17.12
N LEU A 213 2.15 -15.51 16.46
CA LEU A 213 1.63 -14.35 15.73
C LEU A 213 0.89 -13.32 16.59
N LYS A 214 0.53 -13.63 17.83
CA LYS A 214 -0.25 -12.76 18.73
C LYS A 214 0.61 -11.94 19.67
N ASN A 215 1.72 -12.51 20.14
CA ASN A 215 2.62 -11.89 21.12
C ASN A 215 3.97 -11.62 20.46
N TRP A 216 4.30 -10.36 20.31
CA TRP A 216 5.51 -9.91 19.60
C TRP A 216 6.55 -9.35 20.56
N VAL A 217 7.80 -9.78 20.37
CA VAL A 217 8.94 -9.33 21.18
C VAL A 217 9.91 -8.59 20.28
N TYR A 218 10.14 -7.32 20.59
CA TYR A 218 11.16 -6.51 19.91
C TYR A 218 12.55 -7.15 20.03
N LYS A 219 13.33 -7.08 18.96
CA LYS A 219 14.69 -7.65 18.90
C LYS A 219 15.74 -6.60 18.60
N ASN A 220 15.56 -5.85 17.54
CA ASN A 220 16.55 -4.89 17.06
C ASN A 220 15.91 -3.94 16.04
N SER A 221 16.66 -2.94 15.60
CA SER A 221 16.32 -2.12 14.45
C SER A 221 17.51 -1.99 13.49
N PHE A 222 17.18 -1.68 12.25
CA PHE A 222 18.12 -1.42 11.16
C PHE A 222 17.81 -0.08 10.53
N GLY A 223 18.83 0.62 10.07
CA GLY A 223 18.66 1.81 9.23
C GLY A 223 19.00 3.12 9.94
N LYS A 224 18.95 3.21 11.27
CA LYS A 224 19.12 4.47 12.03
C LYS A 224 20.30 5.35 11.58
N ASN A 225 21.38 4.76 11.07
CA ASN A 225 22.58 5.48 10.62
C ASN A 225 23.03 5.02 9.22
N VAL A 226 22.16 4.36 8.45
CA VAL A 226 22.48 3.75 7.16
C VAL A 226 21.33 3.99 6.18
N GLY A 227 21.65 4.47 4.98
CA GLY A 227 20.67 4.72 3.94
C GLY A 227 20.27 6.19 3.84
N ALA A 228 19.19 6.44 3.13
CA ALA A 228 18.63 7.78 2.95
C ALA A 228 17.55 8.07 4.00
N HIS A 229 17.59 9.24 4.62
CA HIS A 229 16.69 9.67 5.70
C HIS A 229 15.89 10.92 5.33
N GLY A 230 15.64 11.13 4.03
CA GLY A 230 14.86 12.26 3.51
C GLY A 230 13.34 12.07 3.59
N GLY A 231 12.87 10.94 4.07
CA GLY A 231 11.45 10.60 4.17
C GLY A 231 11.20 9.36 5.02
N VAL A 232 9.94 8.97 5.12
CA VAL A 232 9.50 7.75 5.82
C VAL A 232 9.85 6.53 4.99
N TRP A 233 10.31 5.47 5.64
CA TRP A 233 10.48 4.17 5.02
C TRP A 233 9.18 3.39 5.05
N GLU A 234 8.88 2.69 3.96
CA GLU A 234 7.62 1.96 3.77
C GLU A 234 7.85 0.58 3.19
N CYS A 235 6.90 -0.32 3.36
CA CYS A 235 6.82 -1.63 2.72
C CYS A 235 8.11 -2.47 2.78
N PRO A 236 8.72 -2.68 3.97
CA PRO A 236 9.92 -3.49 4.08
C PRO A 236 9.65 -4.94 3.70
N ASP A 237 10.65 -5.61 3.15
CA ASP A 237 10.62 -7.05 2.94
C ASP A 237 11.89 -7.71 3.49
N LEU A 238 11.77 -8.96 3.93
CA LEU A 238 12.87 -9.79 4.40
C LEU A 238 12.69 -11.20 3.82
N PHE A 239 13.62 -11.62 3.00
CA PHE A 239 13.59 -12.93 2.34
C PHE A 239 14.99 -13.51 2.17
N LYS A 240 15.04 -14.82 1.99
CA LYS A 240 16.29 -15.52 1.70
C LYS A 240 16.72 -15.33 0.26
N ILE A 241 18.01 -15.04 0.07
CA ILE A 241 18.65 -15.07 -1.23
C ILE A 241 19.92 -15.92 -1.15
N LYS A 242 20.45 -16.34 -2.30
CA LYS A 242 21.78 -16.94 -2.38
C LYS A 242 22.79 -15.88 -2.75
N ASP A 243 23.90 -15.83 -2.01
CA ASP A 243 25.04 -15.00 -2.36
C ASP A 243 25.78 -15.56 -3.60
N VAL A 244 26.85 -14.90 -4.01
CA VAL A 244 27.69 -15.30 -5.16
C VAL A 244 28.34 -16.67 -5.00
N ASN A 245 28.44 -17.18 -3.78
CA ASN A 245 29.00 -18.49 -3.44
C ASN A 245 27.93 -19.57 -3.28
N GLY A 246 26.66 -19.21 -3.48
CA GLY A 246 25.51 -20.10 -3.28
C GLY A 246 25.07 -20.27 -1.82
N GLN A 247 25.64 -19.51 -0.88
CA GLN A 247 25.25 -19.53 0.53
C GLN A 247 23.93 -18.78 0.72
N GLU A 248 22.98 -19.39 1.44
CA GLU A 248 21.74 -18.71 1.83
C GLU A 248 22.03 -17.60 2.86
N ILE A 249 21.58 -16.38 2.54
CA ILE A 249 21.61 -15.20 3.42
C ILE A 249 20.19 -14.58 3.49
N TRP A 250 19.98 -13.76 4.53
CA TRP A 250 18.73 -12.99 4.72
C TRP A 250 18.97 -11.52 4.44
#